data_9f6dd2f1e103fbc8b11ae8bc1d39d545
#
_entry.id   9f6dd2f1e103fbc8b11ae8bc1d39d545
#
_cell.length_a   1.000
_cell.length_b   1.000
_cell.length_c   1.000
_cell.angle_alpha   90.00
_cell.angle_beta   90.00
_cell.angle_gamma   90.00
#
_symmetry.space_group_name_H-M   'P 1'
#
loop_
_entity.id
_entity.type
_entity.pdbx_description
1 polymer ?
#
loop_
_entity_poly.entity_id
_entity_poly.type
_entity_poly.pdbx_seq_one_letter_code
_entity_poly.pdbx_strand_id
1 'polypeptide(L)'
;MNEETKRMLAKTNTQESEEHKRRVRRICMSMPGSEEKLSHGEPTWFVRKRVFVMFANNHHNDGHIAVWLPTPQGMQPILIASFPKTFFRPPYVGIKGWVGIELDQVSDDDLALHIHEA
;
A
#
# COMPACT_ATOMS: atom_id res chain seq x y z
N MET A 1 6.88 24.62 -15.77
CA MET A 1 7.61 23.35 -15.96
C MET A 1 7.53 22.97 -17.44
N ASN A 2 8.67 22.68 -18.07
CA ASN A 2 8.70 22.33 -19.49
C ASN A 2 8.38 20.84 -19.70
N GLU A 3 8.21 20.42 -20.96
CA GLU A 3 7.86 19.05 -21.30
C GLU A 3 8.92 18.04 -20.88
N GLU A 4 10.19 18.43 -21.00
CA GLU A 4 11.30 17.55 -20.62
C GLU A 4 11.29 17.26 -19.12
N THR A 5 11.09 18.29 -18.29
CA THR A 5 10.99 18.14 -16.85
C THR A 5 9.79 17.29 -16.46
N LYS A 6 8.65 17.49 -17.13
CA LYS A 6 7.45 16.66 -16.89
C LYS A 6 7.69 15.20 -17.20
N ARG A 7 8.39 14.88 -18.30
CA ARG A 7 8.75 13.51 -18.66
C ARG A 7 9.66 12.88 -17.65
N MET A 8 10.66 13.63 -17.16
CA MET A 8 11.59 13.16 -16.15
C MET A 8 10.88 12.83 -14.83
N LEU A 9 9.99 13.71 -14.38
CA LEU A 9 9.20 13.50 -13.17
C LEU A 9 8.27 12.29 -13.28
N ALA A 10 7.58 12.15 -14.42
CA ALA A 10 6.70 11.01 -14.66
C ALA A 10 7.48 9.69 -14.67
N LYS A 11 8.66 9.68 -15.29
CA LYS A 11 9.53 8.52 -15.36
C LYS A 11 10.04 8.12 -13.97
N THR A 12 10.46 9.11 -13.16
CA THR A 12 10.91 8.90 -11.79
C THR A 12 9.80 8.30 -10.94
N ASN A 13 8.57 8.86 -11.04
CA ASN A 13 7.42 8.35 -10.32
C ASN A 13 7.09 6.91 -10.71
N THR A 14 7.22 6.56 -11.98
CA THR A 14 7.00 5.19 -12.45
C THR A 14 8.02 4.23 -11.87
N GLN A 15 9.29 4.62 -11.84
CA GLN A 15 10.36 3.81 -11.27
C GLN A 15 10.16 3.60 -9.77
N GLU A 16 9.82 4.67 -9.06
CA GLU A 16 9.54 4.61 -7.63
C GLU A 16 8.35 3.68 -7.34
N SER A 17 7.29 3.83 -8.12
CA SER A 17 6.11 2.98 -8.01
C SER A 17 6.46 1.49 -8.23
N GLU A 18 7.26 1.19 -9.24
CA GLU A 18 7.69 -0.18 -9.53
C GLU A 18 8.57 -0.77 -8.43
N GLU A 19 9.45 0.03 -7.84
CA GLU A 19 10.29 -0.41 -6.73
C GLU A 19 9.44 -0.74 -5.51
N HIS A 20 8.47 0.12 -5.17
CA HIS A 20 7.56 -0.14 -4.06
C HIS A 20 6.70 -1.37 -4.32
N LYS A 21 6.24 -1.56 -5.55
CA LYS A 21 5.47 -2.73 -5.93
C LYS A 21 6.27 -4.02 -5.72
N ARG A 22 7.54 -4.04 -6.15
CA ARG A 22 8.43 -5.19 -5.94
C ARG A 22 8.66 -5.47 -4.46
N ARG A 23 8.83 -4.42 -3.68
CA ARG A 23 9.02 -4.49 -2.23
C ARG A 23 7.82 -5.15 -1.55
N VAL A 24 6.62 -4.68 -1.86
CA VAL A 24 5.38 -5.23 -1.31
C VAL A 24 5.20 -6.69 -1.77
N ARG A 25 5.42 -6.94 -3.05
CA ARG A 25 5.28 -8.29 -3.63
C ARG A 25 6.20 -9.28 -2.91
N ARG A 26 7.46 -8.91 -2.69
CA ARG A 26 8.41 -9.77 -1.99
C ARG A 26 7.89 -10.17 -0.61
N ILE A 27 7.38 -9.21 0.14
CA ILE A 27 6.88 -9.47 1.49
C ILE A 27 5.61 -10.32 1.44
N CYS A 28 4.64 -9.95 0.60
CA CYS A 28 3.37 -10.68 0.51
C CYS A 28 3.57 -12.11 0.02
N MET A 29 4.42 -12.33 -0.96
CA MET A 29 4.64 -13.65 -1.52
C MET A 29 5.48 -14.56 -0.62
N SER A 30 6.13 -14.01 0.40
CA SER A 30 6.78 -14.82 1.43
C SER A 30 5.78 -15.43 2.42
N MET A 31 4.54 -14.97 2.42
CA MET A 31 3.49 -15.49 3.30
C MET A 31 2.96 -16.81 2.75
N PRO A 32 2.87 -17.85 3.58
CA PRO A 32 2.34 -19.15 3.12
C PRO A 32 0.93 -19.02 2.57
N GLY A 33 0.71 -19.60 1.39
CA GLY A 33 -0.62 -19.61 0.76
C GLY A 33 -1.06 -18.30 0.13
N SER A 34 -0.17 -17.32 0.01
CA SER A 34 -0.53 -16.04 -0.62
C SER A 34 -0.61 -16.19 -2.14
N GLU A 35 -1.54 -15.46 -2.73
CA GLU A 35 -1.73 -15.39 -4.17
C GLU A 35 -1.83 -13.92 -4.59
N GLU A 36 -1.25 -13.59 -5.74
CA GLU A 36 -1.34 -12.25 -6.30
C GLU A 36 -2.29 -12.26 -7.51
N LYS A 37 -3.21 -11.30 -7.55
CA LYS A 37 -4.11 -11.10 -8.69
C LYS A 37 -4.28 -9.61 -8.91
N LEU A 38 -4.59 -9.22 -10.15
CA LEU A 38 -4.98 -7.84 -10.43
C LEU A 38 -6.42 -7.63 -9.96
N SER A 39 -6.64 -6.52 -9.26
CA SER A 39 -7.96 -6.08 -8.84
C SER A 39 -8.01 -4.57 -9.05
N HIS A 40 -8.98 -4.13 -9.83
CA HIS A 40 -9.11 -2.70 -10.18
C HIS A 40 -7.82 -2.12 -10.78
N GLY A 41 -7.12 -2.96 -11.57
CA GLY A 41 -5.89 -2.54 -12.26
C GLY A 41 -4.62 -2.55 -11.41
N GLU A 42 -4.70 -2.95 -10.14
CA GLU A 42 -3.56 -2.94 -9.24
C GLU A 42 -3.30 -4.33 -8.64
N PRO A 43 -2.04 -4.66 -8.35
CA PRO A 43 -1.73 -5.91 -7.66
C PRO A 43 -2.42 -5.98 -6.30
N THR A 44 -3.01 -7.13 -6.04
CA THR A 44 -3.76 -7.40 -4.83
C THR A 44 -3.41 -8.80 -4.36
N TRP A 45 -3.20 -8.97 -3.06
CA TRP A 45 -2.76 -10.24 -2.51
C TRP A 45 -3.83 -10.83 -1.62
N PHE A 46 -3.98 -12.15 -1.74
CA PHE A 46 -5.04 -12.93 -1.08
C PHE A 46 -4.44 -14.10 -0.32
N VAL A 47 -5.04 -14.43 0.81
CA VAL A 47 -4.82 -15.68 1.53
C VAL A 47 -6.17 -16.32 1.74
N ARG A 48 -6.32 -17.59 1.33
CA ARG A 48 -7.59 -18.32 1.43
C ARG A 48 -8.74 -17.55 0.79
N LYS A 49 -8.47 -16.95 -0.38
CA LYS A 49 -9.44 -16.16 -1.16
C LYS A 49 -9.89 -14.85 -0.49
N ARG A 50 -9.24 -14.45 0.62
CA ARG A 50 -9.49 -13.17 1.27
C ARG A 50 -8.37 -12.21 0.94
N VAL A 51 -8.72 -11.02 0.51
CA VAL A 51 -7.74 -9.96 0.27
C VAL A 51 -7.14 -9.52 1.60
N PHE A 52 -5.81 -9.42 1.65
CA PHE A 52 -5.14 -8.91 2.84
C PHE A 52 -4.20 -7.75 2.55
N VAL A 53 -3.83 -7.50 1.29
CA VAL A 53 -3.04 -6.33 0.89
C VAL A 53 -3.48 -5.89 -0.49
N MET A 54 -3.73 -4.59 -0.64
CA MET A 54 -4.03 -3.96 -1.92
C MET A 54 -2.95 -2.89 -2.19
N PHE A 55 -2.29 -2.97 -3.33
CA PHE A 55 -1.38 -1.91 -3.77
C PHE A 55 -2.19 -0.75 -4.35
N ALA A 56 -1.85 0.48 -4.00
CA ALA A 56 -2.53 1.66 -4.49
C ALA A 56 -1.50 2.71 -4.92
N ASN A 57 -1.47 2.99 -6.23
CA ASN A 57 -0.57 3.97 -6.79
C ASN A 57 -1.39 5.15 -7.30
N ASN A 58 -1.36 6.25 -6.54
CA ASN A 58 -2.03 7.49 -6.92
C ASN A 58 -3.52 7.27 -7.26
N HIS A 59 -4.21 6.51 -6.42
CA HIS A 59 -5.62 6.16 -6.61
C HIS A 59 -6.47 7.44 -6.64
N HIS A 60 -7.22 7.65 -7.72
CA HIS A 60 -8.01 8.88 -7.95
C HIS A 60 -7.18 10.16 -7.77
N ASN A 61 -5.91 10.13 -8.14
CA ASN A 61 -4.99 11.27 -8.03
C ASN A 61 -4.81 11.76 -6.58
N ASP A 62 -4.85 10.85 -5.61
CA ASP A 62 -4.68 11.18 -4.19
C ASP A 62 -3.23 11.48 -3.80
N GLY A 63 -2.27 11.20 -4.68
CA GLY A 63 -0.85 11.45 -4.44
C GLY A 63 -0.15 10.39 -3.59
N HIS A 64 -0.84 9.32 -3.22
CA HIS A 64 -0.26 8.26 -2.39
C HIS A 64 0.30 7.11 -3.23
N ILE A 65 1.48 6.62 -2.87
CA ILE A 65 1.96 5.30 -3.28
C ILE A 65 1.95 4.47 -2.01
N ALA A 66 0.98 3.56 -1.91
CA ALA A 66 0.62 2.99 -0.63
C ALA A 66 0.16 1.55 -0.78
N VAL A 67 0.01 0.90 0.37
CA VAL A 67 -0.78 -0.33 0.49
C VAL A 67 -1.96 -0.05 1.39
N TRP A 68 -3.07 -0.71 1.12
CA TRP A 68 -4.24 -0.72 1.98
C TRP A 68 -4.35 -2.12 2.57
N LEU A 69 -4.48 -2.22 3.88
CA LEU A 69 -4.56 -3.51 4.54
C LEU A 69 -5.38 -3.43 5.83
N PRO A 70 -5.96 -4.56 6.25
CA PRO A 70 -6.71 -4.59 7.51
C PRO A 70 -5.79 -4.46 8.71
N THR A 71 -6.32 -3.87 9.77
CA THR A 71 -5.64 -3.80 11.07
C THR A 71 -6.56 -4.38 12.14
N PRO A 72 -6.02 -4.77 13.30
CA PRO A 72 -6.87 -5.19 14.40
C PRO A 72 -7.92 -4.14 14.75
N GLN A 73 -9.08 -4.59 15.19
CA GLN A 73 -10.20 -3.71 15.52
C GLN A 73 -9.76 -2.62 16.50
N GLY A 74 -10.10 -1.37 16.17
CA GLY A 74 -9.78 -0.22 17.01
C GLY A 74 -8.41 0.39 16.75
N MET A 75 -7.54 -0.25 15.96
CA MET A 75 -6.19 0.24 15.70
C MET A 75 -6.11 1.35 14.67
N GLN A 76 -7.04 1.41 13.71
CA GLN A 76 -7.00 2.42 12.65
C GLN A 76 -6.84 3.85 13.19
N PRO A 77 -7.71 4.35 14.08
CA PRO A 77 -7.57 5.72 14.55
C PRO A 77 -6.32 5.94 15.38
N ILE A 78 -5.86 4.93 16.11
CA ILE A 78 -4.64 5.01 16.92
C ILE A 78 -3.42 5.17 16.01
N LEU A 79 -3.31 4.36 14.97
CA LEU A 79 -2.18 4.41 14.03
C LEU A 79 -2.14 5.75 13.29
N ILE A 80 -3.29 6.22 12.82
CA ILE A 80 -3.37 7.50 12.09
C ILE A 80 -2.99 8.67 13.01
N ALA A 81 -3.47 8.67 14.25
CA ALA A 81 -3.16 9.73 15.21
C ALA A 81 -1.70 9.72 15.64
N SER A 82 -1.11 8.51 15.82
CA SER A 82 0.27 8.36 16.28
C SER A 82 1.29 8.62 15.18
N PHE A 83 0.99 8.24 13.94
CA PHE A 83 1.92 8.37 12.82
C PHE A 83 1.20 8.92 11.58
N PRO A 84 0.80 10.20 11.61
CA PRO A 84 -0.05 10.76 10.55
C PRO A 84 0.62 10.90 9.19
N LYS A 85 1.95 10.85 9.14
CA LYS A 85 2.69 10.85 7.86
C LYS A 85 2.76 9.46 7.23
N THR A 86 2.57 8.42 8.03
CA THR A 86 2.69 7.03 7.59
C THR A 86 1.35 6.41 7.30
N PHE A 87 0.36 6.65 8.14
CA PHE A 87 -0.96 6.01 8.04
C PHE A 87 -2.04 7.00 7.66
N PHE A 88 -2.98 6.53 6.84
CA PHE A 88 -4.16 7.31 6.49
C PHE A 88 -5.37 6.39 6.37
N ARG A 89 -6.57 6.98 6.30
CA ARG A 89 -7.80 6.23 6.10
C ARG A 89 -8.03 6.07 4.59
N PRO A 90 -7.95 4.85 4.04
CA PRO A 90 -8.16 4.66 2.61
C PRO A 90 -9.65 4.77 2.26
N PRO A 91 -9.97 5.08 0.99
CA PRO A 91 -11.36 5.05 0.54
C PRO A 91 -11.89 3.62 0.52
N TYR A 92 -13.19 3.47 0.52
CA TYR A 92 -13.93 2.20 0.45
C TYR A 92 -13.68 1.27 1.65
N VAL A 93 -12.44 0.81 1.85
CA VAL A 93 -12.10 -0.14 2.92
C VAL A 93 -11.81 0.53 4.25
N GLY A 94 -11.63 1.84 4.27
CA GLY A 94 -11.43 2.58 5.52
C GLY A 94 -12.56 2.41 6.52
N ILE A 95 -13.79 2.28 6.03
CA ILE A 95 -14.95 2.07 6.88
C ILE A 95 -14.91 0.70 7.59
N LYS A 96 -14.13 -0.25 7.05
CA LYS A 96 -13.94 -1.58 7.65
C LYS A 96 -12.81 -1.59 8.68
N GLY A 97 -12.18 -0.45 8.94
CA GLY A 97 -11.06 -0.35 9.85
C GLY A 97 -9.69 -0.57 9.20
N TRP A 98 -9.62 -0.64 7.89
CA TRP A 98 -8.36 -0.76 7.17
C TRP A 98 -7.57 0.55 7.22
N VAL A 99 -6.26 0.46 7.06
CA VAL A 99 -5.39 1.64 6.93
C VAL A 99 -4.67 1.63 5.60
N GLY A 100 -4.33 2.82 5.13
CA GLY A 100 -3.35 3.00 4.07
C GLY A 100 -2.00 3.26 4.72
N ILE A 101 -0.94 2.69 4.15
CA ILE A 101 0.43 2.91 4.61
C ILE A 101 1.21 3.53 3.47
N GLU A 102 1.74 4.74 3.70
CA GLU A 102 2.63 5.42 2.76
C GLU A 102 3.93 4.63 2.65
N LEU A 103 4.23 4.11 1.47
CA LEU A 103 5.38 3.21 1.30
C LEU A 103 6.73 3.90 1.46
N ASP A 104 6.80 5.20 1.20
CA ASP A 104 8.02 5.98 1.40
C ASP A 104 8.24 6.40 2.87
N GLN A 105 7.27 6.12 3.74
CA GLN A 105 7.31 6.50 5.15
C GLN A 105 7.44 5.29 6.08
N VAL A 106 7.67 4.10 5.55
CA VAL A 106 7.72 2.87 6.35
C VAL A 106 8.92 2.03 5.93
N SER A 107 9.61 1.44 6.93
CA SER A 107 10.71 0.51 6.67
C SER A 107 10.16 -0.84 6.21
N ASP A 108 11.02 -1.65 5.58
CA ASP A 108 10.64 -3.01 5.20
C ASP A 108 10.25 -3.86 6.41
N ASP A 109 10.95 -3.71 7.52
CA ASP A 109 10.66 -4.48 8.74
C ASP A 109 9.29 -4.12 9.29
N ASP A 110 8.98 -2.83 9.39
CA ASP A 110 7.69 -2.37 9.89
C ASP A 110 6.56 -2.72 8.91
N LEU A 111 6.81 -2.59 7.61
CA LEU A 111 5.84 -2.99 6.60
C LEU A 111 5.53 -4.48 6.70
N ALA A 112 6.55 -5.31 6.88
CA ALA A 112 6.38 -6.75 7.04
C ALA A 112 5.53 -7.08 8.27
N LEU A 113 5.73 -6.39 9.39
CA LEU A 113 4.92 -6.57 10.58
C LEU A 113 3.44 -6.30 10.31
N HIS A 114 3.14 -5.19 9.64
CA HIS A 114 1.74 -4.85 9.30
C HIS A 114 1.12 -5.84 8.33
N ILE A 115 1.89 -6.30 7.35
CA ILE A 115 1.40 -7.30 6.40
C ILE A 115 1.14 -8.64 7.10
N HIS A 116 2.00 -9.04 8.04
CA HIS A 116 1.80 -10.26 8.81
C HIS A 116 0.56 -10.20 9.71
N GLU A 117 0.25 -9.02 10.26
CA GLU A 117 -0.96 -8.85 11.07
C GLU A 117 -2.25 -8.84 10.24
N ALA A 118 -2.13 -8.50 8.97
CA ALA A 118 -3.29 -8.39 8.09
C ALA A 118 -3.95 -9.75 7.78
#